data_25daf9d13b9d0d17d603ecdeeea05c3b
#
_entry.id   25daf9d13b9d0d17d603ecdeeea05c3b
#
_cell.length_a   1.000
_cell.length_b   1.000
_cell.length_c   1.000
_cell.angle_alpha   90.00
_cell.angle_beta   90.00
_cell.angle_gamma   90.00
#
_symmetry.space_group_name_H-M   'P 1'
#
loop_
_entity.id
_entity.type
_entity.pdbx_description
1 polymer ?
#
loop_
_entity_poly.entity_id
_entity_poly.type
_entity_poly.pdbx_seq_one_letter_code
_entity_poly.pdbx_strand_id
1 'polypeptide(L)'
;MSARGTSGSGASQGPSVPSSPKNLVRALLLVIPTLFLVPYLSVITKKPSPLSSSPGPIMQSPSLFFSAKPLSPSPAPRVRALYTANPPPSTAVGNDPNSMAASGPKWAQKTITLPPQRRGCHLVTPKILKEIGQDLSEFKCGLAHLFLQHTSASLTINENYDSDVRDDTETFLNKIVPEGRSAPWKHTIEGPDDMPAHVKSSMFGCNLTIPITNGKLNMGTWQGIWLCEHRDHGTARSVVVTLNGI
;
A
#
# COMPACT_ATOMS: atom_id res chain seq x y z
N MET A 1 -15.06 56.93 60.14
CA MET A 1 -16.43 56.46 60.39
C MET A 1 -16.70 55.35 59.41
N SER A 2 -16.51 54.09 59.79
CA SER A 2 -17.50 53.12 60.37
C SER A 2 -18.57 52.75 59.34
N ALA A 3 -18.60 51.60 58.91
CA ALA A 3 -19.24 50.43 59.39
C ALA A 3 -19.09 49.24 58.45
N ARG A 4 -18.82 48.16 58.99
CA ARG A 4 -18.94 46.75 58.78
C ARG A 4 -20.27 46.30 58.22
N GLY A 5 -20.26 45.29 57.41
CA GLY A 5 -21.40 44.48 57.10
C GLY A 5 -20.95 43.12 56.53
N THR A 6 -21.05 42.11 57.36
CA THR A 6 -20.79 40.69 57.12
C THR A 6 -22.04 39.99 56.67
N SER A 7 -21.95 39.12 55.69
CA SER A 7 -22.77 37.88 55.53
C SER A 7 -22.23 37.10 54.33
N GLY A 8 -21.71 35.90 54.43
CA GLY A 8 -22.37 34.65 54.87
C GLY A 8 -22.98 33.98 53.67
N SER A 9 -22.42 33.09 53.21
CA SER A 9 -22.02 32.17 52.35
C SER A 9 -22.69 30.85 52.09
N GLY A 10 -22.98 30.27 51.50
CA GLY A 10 -23.48 28.91 51.26
C GLY A 10 -22.90 28.32 49.99
N ALA A 11 -21.88 27.56 50.13
CA ALA A 11 -21.39 26.73 49.04
C ALA A 11 -22.20 25.43 48.97
N SER A 12 -22.93 25.23 47.91
CA SER A 12 -23.51 23.95 47.57
C SER A 12 -22.54 23.15 46.71
N GLN A 13 -21.96 22.10 47.30
CA GLN A 13 -21.19 21.11 46.57
C GLN A 13 -22.13 20.24 45.72
N GLY A 14 -22.00 20.32 44.41
CA GLY A 14 -22.56 19.38 43.46
C GLY A 14 -21.69 18.12 43.39
N PRO A 15 -22.24 16.98 43.04
CA PRO A 15 -21.56 15.70 43.06
C PRO A 15 -20.47 15.63 41.98
N SER A 16 -19.28 15.22 42.39
CA SER A 16 -18.13 14.92 41.53
C SER A 16 -18.39 13.74 40.62
N VAL A 17 -18.20 13.96 39.32
CA VAL A 17 -18.21 12.93 38.30
C VAL A 17 -16.86 12.21 38.32
N PRO A 18 -16.81 10.89 38.43
CA PRO A 18 -15.53 10.16 38.35
C PRO A 18 -15.08 10.02 36.90
N SER A 19 -13.95 10.61 36.58
CA SER A 19 -13.23 10.43 35.33
C SER A 19 -12.37 9.15 35.38
N SER A 20 -12.83 8.07 34.81
CA SER A 20 -11.94 7.05 34.17
C SER A 20 -12.75 5.89 33.57
N PRO A 21 -12.63 5.58 32.27
CA PRO A 21 -13.37 4.51 31.62
C PRO A 21 -12.72 3.11 31.75
N LYS A 22 -11.83 2.90 32.73
CA LYS A 22 -11.10 1.61 32.86
C LYS A 22 -11.81 0.53 33.67
N ASN A 23 -12.98 0.75 34.21
CA ASN A 23 -13.66 -0.23 35.09
C ASN A 23 -14.95 -0.86 34.51
N LEU A 24 -15.27 -0.63 33.23
CA LEU A 24 -16.48 -1.20 32.63
C LEU A 24 -16.27 -2.53 31.89
N VAL A 25 -15.06 -3.03 31.77
CA VAL A 25 -14.75 -4.28 31.03
C VAL A 25 -14.62 -5.50 31.96
N ARG A 26 -14.70 -5.32 33.28
CA ARG A 26 -14.51 -6.43 34.25
C ARG A 26 -15.78 -7.13 34.73
N ALA A 27 -16.95 -6.70 34.32
CA ALA A 27 -18.22 -7.24 34.81
C ALA A 27 -19.01 -8.07 33.77
N LEU A 28 -18.48 -8.35 32.57
CA LEU A 28 -19.21 -9.10 31.53
C LEU A 28 -18.54 -10.42 31.13
N LEU A 29 -17.70 -10.99 31.97
CA LEU A 29 -16.97 -12.26 31.69
C LEU A 29 -17.37 -13.40 32.60
N LEU A 30 -18.61 -13.48 33.05
CA LEU A 30 -19.05 -14.57 33.94
C LEU A 30 -20.43 -15.13 33.57
N VAL A 31 -20.79 -15.26 32.31
CA VAL A 31 -21.88 -16.16 31.90
C VAL A 31 -21.71 -16.53 30.41
N ILE A 32 -20.89 -17.51 30.09
CA ILE A 32 -21.05 -18.33 28.89
C ILE A 32 -20.78 -19.77 29.29
N PRO A 33 -21.76 -20.66 29.14
CA PRO A 33 -21.61 -22.05 29.60
C PRO A 33 -20.73 -22.86 28.63
N THR A 34 -19.85 -23.61 29.24
CA THR A 34 -19.20 -24.83 28.76
C THR A 34 -20.07 -25.65 27.82
N LEU A 35 -19.81 -25.62 26.51
CA LEU A 35 -20.12 -26.73 25.60
C LEU A 35 -19.25 -26.56 24.34
N PHE A 36 -18.27 -27.43 24.23
CA PHE A 36 -17.54 -27.96 23.11
C PHE A 36 -16.08 -28.22 23.49
N LEU A 37 -15.93 -29.18 24.42
CA LEU A 37 -14.66 -29.89 24.57
C LEU A 37 -14.76 -31.12 23.70
N VAL A 38 -14.25 -31.11 22.49
CA VAL A 38 -13.98 -32.29 21.69
C VAL A 38 -12.49 -32.63 21.87
N PRO A 39 -12.15 -33.85 22.25
CA PRO A 39 -10.79 -34.19 22.64
C PRO A 39 -9.87 -34.34 21.43
N TYR A 40 -8.89 -33.47 21.34
CA TYR A 40 -7.73 -33.65 20.49
C TYR A 40 -6.62 -34.32 21.33
N LEU A 41 -6.76 -35.62 21.55
CA LEU A 41 -5.68 -36.41 22.15
C LEU A 41 -5.52 -37.71 21.37
N SER A 42 -4.27 -38.02 21.06
CA SER A 42 -3.76 -39.28 20.54
C SER A 42 -3.36 -39.33 19.06
N VAL A 43 -2.27 -38.70 18.72
CA VAL A 43 -1.28 -39.26 17.79
C VAL A 43 0.10 -38.70 18.12
N ILE A 44 0.73 -39.19 19.18
CA ILE A 44 2.18 -39.11 19.37
C ILE A 44 2.61 -40.41 20.01
N THR A 45 3.57 -41.06 19.39
CA THR A 45 4.42 -42.16 19.77
C THR A 45 4.22 -43.39 18.92
N LYS A 46 4.85 -43.40 17.75
CA LYS A 46 5.52 -44.63 17.26
C LYS A 46 6.87 -44.25 16.67
N LYS A 47 7.92 -44.53 17.39
CA LYS A 47 9.31 -44.52 17.00
C LYS A 47 9.48 -45.60 15.92
N PRO A 48 9.98 -45.32 14.71
CA PRO A 48 10.29 -46.39 13.75
C PRO A 48 11.62 -47.03 14.12
N SER A 49 11.60 -48.36 14.22
CA SER A 49 12.76 -49.23 14.32
C SER A 49 13.58 -49.21 13.04
N PRO A 50 14.90 -49.45 13.07
CA PRO A 50 15.73 -49.44 11.88
C PRO A 50 15.45 -50.67 11.02
N LEU A 51 15.01 -50.47 9.80
CA LEU A 51 14.87 -51.52 8.77
C LEU A 51 16.16 -51.65 8.00
N SER A 52 16.60 -52.90 7.93
CA SER A 52 17.75 -53.39 7.19
C SER A 52 17.66 -53.12 5.71
N SER A 53 18.77 -52.71 5.15
CA SER A 53 18.98 -52.45 3.72
C SER A 53 18.98 -53.75 2.91
N SER A 54 18.04 -53.88 1.98
CA SER A 54 18.23 -54.72 0.78
C SER A 54 17.81 -53.87 -0.45
N PRO A 55 18.61 -53.89 -1.56
CA PRO A 55 18.27 -53.12 -2.73
C PRO A 55 17.20 -53.84 -3.52
N GLY A 56 16.00 -53.26 -3.58
CA GLY A 56 14.94 -53.65 -4.50
C GLY A 56 15.12 -53.04 -5.89
N PRO A 57 14.55 -53.62 -6.96
CA PRO A 57 14.82 -53.23 -8.32
C PRO A 57 14.32 -51.83 -8.64
N ILE A 58 15.14 -51.10 -9.38
CA ILE A 58 14.85 -49.76 -9.91
C ILE A 58 13.66 -49.86 -10.87
N MET A 59 12.49 -49.42 -10.44
CA MET A 59 11.38 -49.15 -11.36
C MET A 59 11.68 -47.91 -12.18
N GLN A 60 12.00 -48.10 -13.45
CA GLN A 60 12.06 -47.00 -14.42
C GLN A 60 10.65 -46.45 -14.61
N SER A 61 10.50 -45.16 -14.27
CA SER A 61 9.28 -44.42 -14.61
C SER A 61 9.15 -44.31 -16.13
N PRO A 62 7.97 -44.58 -16.72
CA PRO A 62 7.76 -44.33 -18.12
C PRO A 62 7.78 -42.82 -18.38
N SER A 63 8.78 -42.39 -19.13
CA SER A 63 8.81 -41.04 -19.69
C SER A 63 7.71 -40.94 -20.77
N LEU A 64 6.63 -40.23 -20.38
CA LEU A 64 5.63 -39.82 -21.35
C LEU A 64 6.24 -38.72 -22.24
N PHE A 65 6.80 -39.11 -23.36
CA PHE A 65 7.11 -38.20 -24.45
C PHE A 65 5.78 -37.70 -25.05
N PHE A 66 5.33 -36.52 -24.62
CA PHE A 66 4.34 -35.80 -25.41
C PHE A 66 5.03 -35.23 -26.64
N SER A 67 4.85 -35.93 -27.77
CA SER A 67 5.15 -35.39 -29.08
C SER A 67 4.13 -34.27 -29.37
N ALA A 68 4.47 -33.03 -29.00
CA ALA A 68 3.71 -31.89 -29.44
C ALA A 68 3.96 -31.70 -30.96
N LYS A 69 2.96 -31.94 -31.78
CA LYS A 69 2.96 -31.44 -33.16
C LYS A 69 3.15 -29.93 -33.13
N PRO A 70 4.04 -29.37 -33.95
CA PRO A 70 4.14 -27.92 -34.06
C PRO A 70 2.81 -27.38 -34.57
N LEU A 71 2.14 -26.58 -33.73
CA LEU A 71 1.00 -25.77 -34.13
C LEU A 71 1.48 -24.80 -35.19
N SER A 72 0.89 -24.83 -36.36
CA SER A 72 1.08 -23.80 -37.38
C SER A 72 0.82 -22.43 -36.75
N PRO A 73 1.66 -21.40 -36.96
CA PRO A 73 1.41 -20.10 -36.45
C PRO A 73 0.10 -19.58 -37.04
N SER A 74 -0.92 -19.47 -36.19
CA SER A 74 -2.14 -18.74 -36.52
C SER A 74 -1.74 -17.30 -36.85
N PRO A 75 -2.23 -16.69 -37.93
CA PRO A 75 -1.89 -15.30 -38.21
C PRO A 75 -2.36 -14.46 -37.06
N ALA A 76 -1.41 -13.75 -36.41
CA ALA A 76 -1.70 -12.82 -35.36
C ALA A 76 -2.76 -11.81 -35.87
N PRO A 77 -3.78 -11.47 -35.06
CA PRO A 77 -4.73 -10.44 -35.45
C PRO A 77 -3.94 -9.16 -35.70
N ARG A 78 -3.90 -8.73 -36.96
CA ARG A 78 -3.37 -7.41 -37.31
C ARG A 78 -4.27 -6.39 -36.62
N VAL A 79 -3.80 -5.85 -35.51
CA VAL A 79 -4.35 -4.62 -34.95
C VAL A 79 -4.07 -3.55 -36.02
N ARG A 80 -5.08 -3.25 -36.81
CA ARG A 80 -5.04 -2.12 -37.73
C ARG A 80 -5.05 -0.90 -36.85
N ALA A 81 -3.88 -0.32 -36.64
CA ALA A 81 -3.79 1.03 -36.09
C ALA A 81 -4.57 1.91 -37.07
N LEU A 82 -5.72 2.40 -36.65
CA LEU A 82 -6.43 3.47 -37.34
C LEU A 82 -5.62 4.75 -37.14
N TYR A 83 -4.48 4.84 -37.80
CA TYR A 83 -3.93 6.12 -38.18
C TYR A 83 -4.84 6.66 -39.27
N THR A 84 -5.79 7.49 -38.91
CA THR A 84 -6.40 8.40 -39.86
C THR A 84 -5.27 9.26 -40.38
N ALA A 85 -4.92 9.04 -41.66
CA ALA A 85 -4.05 9.95 -42.38
C ALA A 85 -4.57 11.37 -42.15
N ASN A 86 -3.68 12.28 -41.81
CA ASN A 86 -4.03 13.69 -41.69
C ASN A 86 -4.80 14.11 -42.94
N PRO A 87 -5.95 14.77 -42.79
CA PRO A 87 -6.63 15.36 -43.95
C PRO A 87 -5.67 16.35 -44.64
N PRO A 88 -5.77 16.46 -45.97
CA PRO A 88 -4.96 17.45 -46.70
C PRO A 88 -5.20 18.85 -46.13
N PRO A 89 -4.20 19.74 -46.19
CA PRO A 89 -4.33 21.09 -45.63
C PRO A 89 -5.52 21.79 -46.26
N SER A 90 -6.55 22.06 -45.47
CA SER A 90 -7.70 22.83 -45.86
C SER A 90 -7.25 24.27 -46.03
N THR A 91 -7.39 24.79 -47.25
CA THR A 91 -7.26 26.20 -47.57
C THR A 91 -8.24 27.01 -46.71
N ALA A 92 -7.69 27.99 -46.04
CA ALA A 92 -8.29 29.20 -45.49
C ALA A 92 -9.78 29.15 -45.13
N VAL A 93 -10.04 28.94 -43.86
CA VAL A 93 -11.32 29.31 -43.25
C VAL A 93 -11.05 30.41 -42.23
N GLY A 94 -11.89 31.45 -42.32
CA GLY A 94 -11.79 32.67 -41.59
C GLY A 94 -11.61 32.54 -40.07
N ASN A 95 -10.95 33.53 -39.51
CA ASN A 95 -10.78 33.76 -38.10
C ASN A 95 -12.14 33.82 -37.39
N ASP A 96 -12.59 32.73 -36.87
CA ASP A 96 -13.67 32.71 -35.87
C ASP A 96 -13.05 33.01 -34.50
N PRO A 97 -13.29 34.18 -33.88
CA PRO A 97 -12.67 34.57 -32.63
C PRO A 97 -13.15 33.72 -31.43
N ASN A 98 -14.02 32.76 -31.66
CA ASN A 98 -14.59 31.91 -30.60
C ASN A 98 -14.17 30.44 -30.70
N SER A 99 -13.16 30.12 -31.50
CA SER A 99 -12.52 28.81 -31.47
C SER A 99 -11.77 28.68 -30.16
N MET A 100 -12.38 28.04 -29.16
CA MET A 100 -11.69 27.53 -27.99
C MET A 100 -10.61 26.58 -28.48
N ALA A 101 -9.38 27.08 -28.57
CA ALA A 101 -8.21 26.27 -28.89
C ALA A 101 -8.19 25.11 -27.92
N ALA A 102 -8.45 23.89 -28.38
CA ALA A 102 -8.32 22.69 -27.57
C ALA A 102 -6.89 22.68 -27.05
N SER A 103 -6.70 22.86 -25.75
CA SER A 103 -5.37 22.81 -25.14
C SER A 103 -4.80 21.45 -25.44
N GLY A 104 -3.66 21.40 -26.13
CA GLY A 104 -2.96 20.15 -26.43
C GLY A 104 -2.53 19.43 -25.15
N PRO A 105 -2.02 18.20 -25.27
CA PRO A 105 -1.56 17.44 -24.11
C PRO A 105 -0.45 18.19 -23.38
N LYS A 106 -0.57 18.26 -22.06
CA LYS A 106 0.39 18.90 -21.15
C LYS A 106 1.17 17.84 -20.37
N TRP A 107 2.37 18.20 -19.98
CA TRP A 107 3.23 17.40 -19.12
C TRP A 107 3.84 18.28 -18.05
N ALA A 108 3.88 17.77 -16.82
CA ALA A 108 4.66 18.33 -15.73
C ALA A 108 5.37 17.21 -14.98
N GLN A 109 6.60 17.45 -14.53
CA GLN A 109 7.35 16.48 -13.74
C GLN A 109 8.09 17.17 -12.61
N LYS A 110 8.00 16.60 -11.42
CA LYS A 110 8.66 17.10 -10.22
C LYS A 110 9.17 15.93 -9.37
N THR A 111 10.38 16.07 -8.85
CA THR A 111 10.89 15.15 -7.84
C THR A 111 10.60 15.75 -6.47
N ILE A 112 9.90 15.00 -5.63
CA ILE A 112 9.60 15.36 -4.24
C ILE A 112 10.38 14.49 -3.29
N THR A 113 10.80 15.07 -2.16
CA THR A 113 11.51 14.33 -1.11
C THR A 113 10.58 14.17 0.10
N LEU A 114 10.25 12.93 0.39
CA LEU A 114 9.53 12.56 1.61
C LEU A 114 10.55 12.45 2.76
N PRO A 115 10.25 13.02 3.94
CA PRO A 115 11.15 12.94 5.08
C PRO A 115 11.33 11.49 5.55
N PRO A 116 12.43 11.19 6.26
CA PRO A 116 12.65 9.87 6.84
C PRO A 116 11.46 9.41 7.68
N GLN A 117 11.12 8.13 7.53
CA GLN A 117 10.07 7.48 8.31
C GLN A 117 10.67 6.27 9.03
N ARG A 118 10.06 5.84 10.13
CA ARG A 118 10.33 4.54 10.75
C ARG A 118 9.73 3.45 9.88
N ARG A 119 10.13 2.22 10.10
CA ARG A 119 9.48 1.04 9.53
C ARG A 119 7.96 1.12 9.75
N GLY A 120 7.19 0.78 8.71
CA GLY A 120 5.73 0.77 8.71
C GLY A 120 5.13 1.52 7.53
N CYS A 121 3.82 1.57 7.49
CA CYS A 121 3.05 2.22 6.44
C CYS A 121 2.64 3.64 6.87
N HIS A 122 2.90 4.63 6.02
CA HIS A 122 2.70 6.05 6.33
C HIS A 122 1.82 6.72 5.29
N LEU A 123 0.73 7.36 5.73
CA LEU A 123 -0.12 8.16 4.86
C LEU A 123 0.64 9.43 4.41
N VAL A 124 0.95 9.51 3.12
CA VAL A 124 1.74 10.60 2.55
C VAL A 124 0.97 11.49 1.58
N THR A 125 -0.30 11.21 1.34
CA THR A 125 -1.17 12.00 0.45
C THR A 125 -1.08 13.50 0.70
N PRO A 126 -1.19 14.01 1.96
CA PRO A 126 -1.13 15.46 2.21
C PRO A 126 0.20 16.07 1.80
N LYS A 127 1.31 15.36 2.00
CA LYS A 127 2.66 15.82 1.63
C LYS A 127 2.82 15.89 0.11
N ILE A 128 2.33 14.88 -0.60
CA ILE A 128 2.37 14.84 -2.06
C ILE A 128 1.52 15.97 -2.63
N LEU A 129 0.27 16.13 -2.18
CA LEU A 129 -0.63 17.17 -2.66
C LEU A 129 -0.11 18.59 -2.38
N LYS A 130 0.59 18.81 -1.25
CA LYS A 130 1.24 20.09 -0.96
C LYS A 130 2.26 20.47 -2.04
N GLU A 131 2.97 19.49 -2.57
CA GLU A 131 4.04 19.70 -3.54
C GLU A 131 3.56 19.82 -4.99
N ILE A 132 2.49 19.10 -5.35
CA ILE A 132 2.02 19.03 -6.74
C ILE A 132 0.69 19.76 -6.98
N GLY A 133 0.04 20.28 -5.94
CA GLY A 133 -1.33 20.81 -6.02
C GLY A 133 -1.50 21.93 -7.04
N GLN A 134 -0.50 22.81 -7.17
CA GLN A 134 -0.53 23.88 -8.16
C GLN A 134 -0.46 23.30 -9.58
N ASP A 135 0.54 22.43 -9.85
CA ASP A 135 0.71 21.82 -11.16
C ASP A 135 -0.54 20.98 -11.53
N LEU A 136 -1.07 20.24 -10.53
CA LEU A 136 -2.25 19.38 -10.70
C LEU A 136 -3.49 20.17 -11.13
N SER A 137 -3.66 21.40 -10.64
CA SER A 137 -4.82 22.25 -10.93
C SER A 137 -4.95 22.63 -12.42
N GLU A 138 -3.88 22.51 -13.19
CA GLU A 138 -3.86 22.80 -14.62
C GLU A 138 -4.45 21.69 -15.50
N PHE A 139 -4.70 20.50 -14.92
CA PHE A 139 -5.15 19.32 -15.66
C PHE A 139 -6.65 19.09 -15.45
N LYS A 140 -7.42 19.14 -16.53
CA LYS A 140 -8.83 18.78 -16.51
C LYS A 140 -9.03 17.26 -16.44
N CYS A 141 -8.23 16.53 -17.18
CA CYS A 141 -8.23 15.07 -17.26
C CYS A 141 -6.82 14.57 -17.54
N GLY A 142 -6.40 13.49 -16.92
CA GLY A 142 -5.07 12.95 -17.12
C GLY A 142 -4.68 11.86 -16.13
N LEU A 143 -3.38 11.65 -16.00
CA LEU A 143 -2.78 10.68 -15.10
C LEU A 143 -1.65 11.34 -14.29
N ALA A 144 -1.59 11.00 -13.01
CA ALA A 144 -0.46 11.26 -12.14
C ALA A 144 0.28 9.94 -11.93
N HIS A 145 1.51 9.86 -12.43
CA HIS A 145 2.39 8.72 -12.21
C HIS A 145 3.41 9.08 -11.13
N LEU A 146 3.45 8.30 -10.06
CA LEU A 146 4.36 8.42 -8.95
C LEU A 146 5.38 7.29 -9.02
N PHE A 147 6.66 7.59 -8.98
CA PHE A 147 7.73 6.60 -9.02
C PHE A 147 8.70 6.82 -7.86
N LEU A 148 8.75 5.86 -6.94
CA LEU A 148 9.66 5.85 -5.81
C LEU A 148 11.05 5.35 -6.24
N GLN A 149 12.06 6.17 -6.03
CA GLN A 149 13.45 5.86 -6.39
C GLN A 149 14.16 5.11 -5.25
N HIS A 150 13.64 3.94 -4.87
CA HIS A 150 14.24 3.10 -3.82
C HIS A 150 13.84 1.63 -3.94
N THR A 151 14.69 0.75 -3.41
CA THR A 151 14.51 -0.71 -3.44
C THR A 151 14.05 -1.31 -2.12
N SER A 152 14.05 -0.53 -1.02
CA SER A 152 13.68 -1.00 0.32
C SER A 152 12.50 -0.24 0.93
N ALA A 153 11.74 0.44 0.09
CA ALA A 153 10.47 1.08 0.40
C ALA A 153 9.53 0.92 -0.79
N SER A 154 8.24 1.10 -0.59
CA SER A 154 7.23 0.92 -1.63
C SER A 154 6.12 1.96 -1.54
N LEU A 155 5.31 2.05 -2.61
CA LEU A 155 4.10 2.85 -2.66
C LEU A 155 2.89 1.95 -2.81
N THR A 156 1.80 2.29 -2.13
CA THR A 156 0.50 1.66 -2.34
C THR A 156 -0.63 2.66 -2.12
N ILE A 157 -1.85 2.28 -2.51
CA ILE A 157 -3.07 3.01 -2.21
C ILE A 157 -3.91 2.13 -1.30
N ASN A 158 -4.25 2.65 -0.14
CA ASN A 158 -5.10 1.95 0.82
C ASN A 158 -5.83 2.95 1.72
N GLU A 159 -6.43 2.50 2.79
CA GLU A 159 -7.27 3.30 3.66
C GLU A 159 -6.54 4.51 4.26
N ASN A 160 -7.23 5.67 4.21
CA ASN A 160 -6.69 6.94 4.67
C ASN A 160 -7.15 7.34 6.08
N TYR A 161 -8.06 6.60 6.70
CA TYR A 161 -8.73 7.00 7.95
C TYR A 161 -8.19 6.25 9.17
N ASP A 162 -8.38 4.93 9.23
CA ASP A 162 -7.99 4.13 10.38
C ASP A 162 -6.48 3.82 10.36
N SER A 163 -5.77 4.17 11.44
CA SER A 163 -4.35 3.88 11.59
C SER A 163 -4.07 2.40 11.78
N ASP A 164 -5.00 1.66 12.37
CA ASP A 164 -4.80 0.25 12.68
C ASP A 164 -4.64 -0.58 11.40
N VAL A 165 -5.26 -0.17 10.28
CA VAL A 165 -5.06 -0.81 8.98
C VAL A 165 -3.58 -0.76 8.53
N ARG A 166 -2.87 0.32 8.85
CA ARG A 166 -1.44 0.45 8.54
C ARG A 166 -0.59 -0.43 9.43
N ASP A 167 -0.91 -0.48 10.72
CA ASP A 167 -0.19 -1.26 11.72
C ASP A 167 -0.41 -2.76 11.50
N ASP A 168 -1.62 -3.17 11.16
CA ASP A 168 -1.94 -4.55 10.79
C ASP A 168 -1.27 -4.98 9.48
N THR A 169 -1.18 -4.07 8.51
CA THR A 169 -0.45 -4.33 7.26
C THR A 169 1.03 -4.60 7.54
N GLU A 170 1.70 -3.80 8.36
CA GLU A 170 3.10 -4.03 8.76
C GLU A 170 3.22 -5.33 9.54
N THR A 171 2.30 -5.60 10.46
CA THR A 171 2.26 -6.85 11.24
C THR A 171 2.15 -8.07 10.31
N PHE A 172 1.30 -8.00 9.30
CA PHE A 172 1.16 -9.07 8.32
C PHE A 172 2.44 -9.29 7.51
N LEU A 173 3.04 -8.22 7.00
CA LEU A 173 4.30 -8.29 6.25
C LEU A 173 5.43 -8.92 7.07
N ASN A 174 5.53 -8.58 8.35
CA ASN A 174 6.52 -9.14 9.26
C ASN A 174 6.29 -10.63 9.53
N LYS A 175 5.06 -11.11 9.45
CA LYS A 175 4.74 -12.54 9.60
C LYS A 175 5.10 -13.36 8.38
N ILE A 176 4.95 -12.82 7.17
CA ILE A 176 5.15 -13.58 5.93
C ILE A 176 6.57 -13.47 5.36
N VAL A 177 7.31 -12.41 5.70
CA VAL A 177 8.69 -12.20 5.26
C VAL A 177 9.61 -12.39 6.46
N PRO A 178 10.30 -13.55 6.57
CA PRO A 178 11.14 -13.84 7.72
C PRO A 178 12.33 -12.88 7.81
N GLU A 179 12.70 -12.53 9.02
CA GLU A 179 13.77 -11.59 9.35
C GLU A 179 14.70 -12.15 10.42
N GLY A 180 15.87 -11.56 10.55
CA GLY A 180 16.87 -11.93 11.54
C GLY A 180 17.90 -12.94 11.03
N ARG A 181 18.81 -13.33 11.92
CA ARG A 181 19.97 -14.17 11.58
C ARG A 181 19.63 -15.60 11.13
N SER A 182 18.46 -16.08 11.49
CA SER A 182 17.97 -17.42 11.10
C SER A 182 17.19 -17.42 9.77
N ALA A 183 16.95 -16.26 9.19
CA ALA A 183 16.28 -16.15 7.91
C ALA A 183 17.15 -16.71 6.77
N PRO A 184 16.57 -17.30 5.71
CA PRO A 184 17.31 -18.03 4.68
C PRO A 184 17.99 -17.11 3.64
N TRP A 185 18.27 -15.85 3.98
CA TRP A 185 18.77 -14.87 3.05
C TRP A 185 20.30 -14.91 2.88
N LYS A 186 20.76 -14.71 1.65
CA LYS A 186 22.18 -14.58 1.32
C LYS A 186 22.64 -13.12 1.37
N HIS A 187 21.72 -12.18 1.14
CA HIS A 187 21.99 -10.75 1.17
C HIS A 187 21.89 -10.24 2.61
N THR A 188 23.04 -9.95 3.24
CA THR A 188 23.11 -9.64 4.67
C THR A 188 24.07 -8.49 5.01
N ILE A 189 24.66 -7.83 3.99
CA ILE A 189 25.74 -6.84 4.20
C ILE A 189 25.20 -5.59 4.90
N GLU A 190 24.00 -5.13 4.53
CA GLU A 190 23.42 -3.90 5.06
C GLU A 190 22.50 -4.11 6.29
N GLY A 191 22.53 -5.29 6.88
CA GLY A 191 21.79 -5.62 8.08
C GLY A 191 20.74 -6.72 7.89
N PRO A 192 20.15 -7.19 9.02
CA PRO A 192 19.20 -8.32 8.98
C PRO A 192 17.83 -7.93 8.39
N ASP A 193 17.52 -6.64 8.33
CA ASP A 193 16.28 -6.07 7.83
C ASP A 193 16.33 -5.74 6.32
N ASP A 194 17.51 -5.78 5.70
CA ASP A 194 17.68 -5.29 4.33
C ASP A 194 17.02 -6.21 3.28
N MET A 195 17.36 -7.50 3.26
CA MET A 195 16.72 -8.42 2.32
C MET A 195 15.20 -8.55 2.54
N PRO A 196 14.69 -8.63 3.77
CA PRO A 196 13.24 -8.51 4.02
C PRO A 196 12.64 -7.23 3.44
N ALA A 197 13.32 -6.09 3.55
CA ALA A 197 12.85 -4.85 2.98
C ALA A 197 12.75 -4.90 1.44
N HIS A 198 13.73 -5.50 0.77
CA HIS A 198 13.67 -5.70 -0.69
C HIS A 198 12.51 -6.60 -1.11
N VAL A 199 12.25 -7.68 -0.37
CA VAL A 199 11.11 -8.58 -0.63
C VAL A 199 9.79 -7.84 -0.46
N LYS A 200 9.60 -7.16 0.67
CA LYS A 200 8.38 -6.38 0.96
C LYS A 200 8.17 -5.28 -0.08
N SER A 201 9.23 -4.57 -0.46
CA SER A 201 9.19 -3.54 -1.51
C SER A 201 8.71 -4.10 -2.84
N SER A 202 9.19 -5.28 -3.22
CA SER A 202 8.79 -5.96 -4.47
C SER A 202 7.34 -6.43 -4.45
N MET A 203 6.76 -6.68 -3.27
CA MET A 203 5.34 -7.10 -3.13
C MET A 203 4.36 -5.97 -3.43
N PHE A 204 4.65 -4.74 -2.99
CA PHE A 204 3.78 -3.58 -3.22
C PHE A 204 4.17 -2.79 -4.47
N GLY A 205 5.45 -2.78 -4.81
CA GLY A 205 5.97 -2.05 -5.96
C GLY A 205 6.42 -0.63 -5.65
N CYS A 206 7.07 -0.03 -6.64
CA CYS A 206 7.68 1.29 -6.52
C CYS A 206 6.88 2.40 -7.22
N ASN A 207 5.73 2.11 -7.80
CA ASN A 207 4.99 3.12 -8.57
C ASN A 207 3.48 3.02 -8.37
N LEU A 208 2.81 4.14 -8.65
CA LEU A 208 1.36 4.26 -8.70
C LEU A 208 0.99 5.09 -9.93
N THR A 209 -0.16 4.77 -10.51
CA THR A 209 -0.78 5.61 -11.54
C THR A 209 -2.20 5.94 -11.09
N ILE A 210 -2.49 7.23 -10.92
CA ILE A 210 -3.76 7.72 -10.36
C ILE A 210 -4.40 8.64 -11.40
N PRO A 211 -5.69 8.46 -11.73
CA PRO A 211 -6.41 9.39 -12.61
C PRO A 211 -6.45 10.80 -12.04
N ILE A 212 -6.37 11.79 -12.94
CA ILE A 212 -6.63 13.20 -12.63
C ILE A 212 -8.00 13.57 -13.19
N THR A 213 -8.81 14.24 -12.38
CA THR A 213 -10.09 14.78 -12.81
C THR A 213 -10.30 16.16 -12.20
N ASN A 214 -10.49 17.17 -13.04
CA ASN A 214 -10.75 18.56 -12.65
C ASN A 214 -9.75 19.07 -11.60
N GLY A 215 -8.46 18.93 -11.86
CA GLY A 215 -7.40 19.43 -10.99
C GLY A 215 -7.17 18.64 -9.72
N LYS A 216 -7.68 17.42 -9.60
CA LYS A 216 -7.56 16.60 -8.39
C LYS A 216 -7.19 15.16 -8.72
N LEU A 217 -6.46 14.50 -7.83
CA LEU A 217 -6.30 13.05 -7.88
C LEU A 217 -7.67 12.39 -7.66
N ASN A 218 -8.12 11.62 -8.64
CA ASN A 218 -9.42 10.96 -8.60
C ASN A 218 -9.28 9.62 -7.87
N MET A 219 -9.28 9.70 -6.55
CA MET A 219 -9.24 8.55 -5.63
C MET A 219 -10.58 8.42 -4.91
N GLY A 220 -10.91 7.22 -4.47
CA GLY A 220 -12.07 6.96 -3.63
C GLY A 220 -11.96 7.64 -2.26
N THR A 221 -13.10 7.85 -1.59
CA THR A 221 -13.18 8.56 -0.30
C THR A 221 -12.23 8.01 0.76
N TRP A 222 -12.08 6.70 0.81
CA TRP A 222 -11.23 6.01 1.77
C TRP A 222 -9.81 5.71 1.25
N GLN A 223 -9.48 6.13 0.04
CA GLN A 223 -8.16 5.90 -0.52
C GLN A 223 -7.18 6.99 -0.17
N GLY A 224 -5.96 6.59 0.15
CA GLY A 224 -4.83 7.48 0.35
C GLY A 224 -3.54 6.82 -0.13
N ILE A 225 -2.57 7.64 -0.48
CA ILE A 225 -1.25 7.21 -0.91
C ILE A 225 -0.42 6.90 0.34
N TRP A 226 0.10 5.69 0.42
CA TRP A 226 1.01 5.28 1.48
C TRP A 226 2.43 5.11 0.95
N LEU A 227 3.38 5.61 1.73
CA LEU A 227 4.77 5.17 1.70
C LEU A 227 4.91 4.05 2.73
N CYS A 228 5.29 2.87 2.28
CA CYS A 228 5.64 1.78 3.18
C CYS A 228 7.17 1.71 3.28
N GLU A 229 7.70 2.08 4.44
CA GLU A 229 9.12 2.01 4.77
C GLU A 229 9.39 0.63 5.38
N HIS A 230 10.36 -0.09 4.80
CA HIS A 230 10.63 -1.47 5.19
C HIS A 230 11.93 -1.64 5.97
N ARG A 231 12.77 -0.58 6.09
CA ARG A 231 13.97 -0.57 6.93
C ARG A 231 13.65 -0.05 8.33
N ASP A 232 14.35 -0.56 9.35
CA ASP A 232 14.26 -0.07 10.72
C ASP A 232 14.62 1.41 10.82
N HIS A 233 15.62 1.81 10.05
CA HIS A 233 16.11 3.18 9.96
C HIS A 233 15.99 3.68 8.52
N GLY A 234 14.79 4.14 8.17
CA GLY A 234 14.54 4.74 6.86
C GLY A 234 15.25 6.08 6.71
N THR A 235 15.72 6.34 5.49
CA THR A 235 16.23 7.66 5.08
C THR A 235 15.15 8.43 4.32
N ALA A 236 15.45 9.67 3.90
CA ALA A 236 14.56 10.41 3.02
C ALA A 236 14.32 9.65 1.71
N ARG A 237 13.09 9.66 1.21
CA ARG A 237 12.68 8.93 0.01
C ARG A 237 12.32 9.89 -1.11
N SER A 238 12.93 9.74 -2.27
CA SER A 238 12.64 10.53 -3.46
C SER A 238 11.54 9.88 -4.30
N VAL A 239 10.54 10.68 -4.65
CA VAL A 239 9.42 10.26 -5.52
C VAL A 239 9.37 11.19 -6.71
N VAL A 240 9.52 10.65 -7.91
CA VAL A 240 9.27 11.39 -9.16
C VAL A 240 7.79 11.35 -9.45
N VAL A 241 7.16 12.52 -9.53
CA VAL A 241 5.76 12.65 -9.91
C VAL A 241 5.71 13.22 -11.31
N THR A 242 5.08 12.49 -12.23
CA THR A 242 4.83 12.91 -13.61
C THR A 242 3.33 13.08 -13.80
N LEU A 243 2.91 14.25 -14.21
CA LEU A 243 1.53 14.57 -14.57
C LEU A 243 1.44 14.66 -16.09
N ASN A 244 0.44 14.03 -16.67
CA ASN A 244 0.14 14.18 -18.08
C ASN A 244 -1.37 14.22 -18.32
N GLY A 245 -1.81 15.03 -19.28
CA GLY A 245 -3.24 15.17 -19.55
C GLY A 245 -3.57 16.42 -20.38
N ILE A 246 -4.80 16.86 -20.27
CA ILE A 246 -5.36 18.04 -20.95
C ILE A 246 -5.99 19.01 -19.98
#